data_6327fbdbd2392172485183a6a9a10d7d
#
_entry.id   6327fbdbd2392172485183a6a9a10d7d
#
_cell.length_a   1.000
_cell.length_b   1.000
_cell.length_c   1.000
_cell.angle_alpha   90.00
_cell.angle_beta   90.00
_cell.angle_gamma   90.00
#
_symmetry.space_group_name_H-M   'P 1'
#
loop_
_entity.id
_entity.type
_entity.pdbx_description
1 polymer ?
#
loop_
_entity_poly.entity_id
_entity_poly.type
_entity_poly.pdbx_seq_one_letter_code
_entity_poly.pdbx_strand_id
1 'polypeptide(L)'
;MKAARKSRKDRVIRFLWLAEVVVLFAAVMAAAWLRFHTEPEYQIRFLEQTPWRALLVALAITGAMTAFGLYQTHVRHTRTDFLLRLVLSFALGGIALVVFYYLVPPSYLGRGVLAISLAIGAGGILVVRLAWVRLFHSDVLKQRVLILGAGRNADLINSCMRR
;
A
#
# COMPACT_ATOMS: atom_id res chain seq x y z
N MET A 1 20.42 19.00 -12.51
CA MET A 1 20.18 17.55 -12.52
C MET A 1 19.47 16.98 -11.28
N LYS A 2 19.64 17.51 -10.06
CA LYS A 2 18.94 17.03 -8.83
C LYS A 2 17.41 17.21 -8.85
N ALA A 3 16.89 18.30 -9.43
CA ALA A 3 15.45 18.60 -9.48
C ALA A 3 14.66 17.61 -10.37
N ALA A 4 15.17 17.23 -11.53
CA ALA A 4 14.54 16.28 -12.44
C ALA A 4 14.44 14.85 -11.84
N ARG A 5 15.43 14.45 -11.03
CA ARG A 5 15.46 13.15 -10.35
C ARG A 5 14.45 13.08 -9.19
N LYS A 6 14.22 14.21 -8.48
CA LYS A 6 13.21 14.32 -7.43
C LYS A 6 11.81 14.19 -8.03
N SER A 7 11.52 14.90 -9.12
CA SER A 7 10.23 14.85 -9.83
C SER A 7 9.86 13.44 -10.34
N ARG A 8 10.85 12.63 -10.77
CA ARG A 8 10.61 11.26 -11.23
C ARG A 8 10.26 10.32 -10.07
N LYS A 9 10.93 10.45 -8.92
CA LYS A 9 10.62 9.68 -7.71
C LYS A 9 9.22 9.99 -7.19
N ASP A 10 8.86 11.26 -7.14
CA ASP A 10 7.54 11.69 -6.65
C ASP A 10 6.40 11.20 -7.56
N ARG A 11 6.64 11.10 -8.88
CA ARG A 11 5.67 10.50 -9.81
C ARG A 11 5.50 9.00 -9.57
N VAL A 12 6.59 8.29 -9.36
CA VAL A 12 6.59 6.85 -9.09
C VAL A 12 5.83 6.52 -7.80
N ILE A 13 6.05 7.29 -6.73
CA ILE A 13 5.35 7.12 -5.46
C ILE A 13 3.85 7.41 -5.60
N ARG A 14 3.49 8.49 -6.32
CA ARG A 14 2.08 8.82 -6.58
C ARG A 14 1.38 7.74 -7.41
N PHE A 15 2.07 7.16 -8.38
CA PHE A 15 1.53 6.07 -9.18
C PHE A 15 1.32 4.81 -8.34
N LEU A 16 2.26 4.49 -7.46
CA LEU A 16 2.11 3.37 -6.52
C LEU A 16 0.93 3.60 -5.58
N TRP A 17 0.81 4.80 -5.00
CA TRP A 17 -0.30 5.18 -4.14
C TRP A 17 -1.66 5.03 -4.85
N LEU A 18 -1.77 5.52 -6.09
CA LEU A 18 -2.97 5.36 -6.91
C LEU A 18 -3.29 3.89 -7.19
N ALA A 19 -2.29 3.09 -7.53
CA ALA A 19 -2.47 1.66 -7.75
C ALA A 19 -3.00 0.95 -6.49
N GLU A 20 -2.48 1.29 -5.32
CA GLU A 20 -2.94 0.73 -4.05
C GLU A 20 -4.39 1.16 -3.72
N VAL A 21 -4.76 2.42 -3.98
CA VAL A 21 -6.16 2.88 -3.84
C VAL A 21 -7.09 2.10 -4.75
N VAL A 22 -6.71 1.89 -6.01
CA VAL A 22 -7.50 1.11 -6.98
C VAL A 22 -7.65 -0.34 -6.53
N VAL A 23 -6.58 -0.96 -6.03
CA VAL A 23 -6.62 -2.34 -5.51
C VAL A 23 -7.54 -2.46 -4.30
N LEU A 24 -7.46 -1.52 -3.36
CA LEU A 24 -8.35 -1.51 -2.19
C LEU A 24 -9.82 -1.28 -2.59
N PHE A 25 -10.07 -0.36 -3.52
CA PHE A 25 -11.40 -0.14 -4.05
C PHE A 25 -11.95 -1.42 -4.70
N ALA A 26 -11.16 -2.06 -5.56
CA ALA A 26 -11.53 -3.32 -6.21
C ALA A 26 -11.74 -4.44 -5.18
N ALA A 27 -10.94 -4.50 -4.11
CA ALA A 27 -11.09 -5.48 -3.04
C ALA A 27 -12.42 -5.33 -2.31
N VAL A 28 -12.88 -4.09 -2.04
CA VAL A 28 -14.20 -3.85 -1.43
C VAL A 28 -15.32 -4.28 -2.38
N MET A 29 -15.22 -3.93 -3.67
CA MET A 29 -16.21 -4.34 -4.67
C MET A 29 -16.29 -5.87 -4.82
N ALA A 30 -15.13 -6.53 -4.85
CA ALA A 30 -15.05 -7.99 -4.91
C ALA A 30 -15.61 -8.65 -3.65
N ALA A 31 -15.32 -8.10 -2.47
CA ALA A 31 -15.85 -8.58 -1.19
C ALA A 31 -17.38 -8.45 -1.12
N ALA A 32 -17.92 -7.33 -1.59
CA ALA A 32 -19.35 -7.10 -1.67
C ALA A 32 -20.01 -8.12 -2.63
N TRP A 33 -19.43 -8.29 -3.81
CA TRP A 33 -19.92 -9.26 -4.78
C TRP A 33 -19.88 -10.70 -4.22
N LEU A 34 -18.76 -11.10 -3.61
CA LEU A 34 -18.59 -12.43 -3.03
C LEU A 34 -19.59 -12.70 -1.90
N ARG A 35 -19.92 -11.68 -1.10
CA ARG A 35 -20.84 -11.82 0.03
C ARG A 35 -22.30 -11.94 -0.40
N PHE A 36 -22.70 -11.24 -1.46
CA PHE A 36 -24.10 -11.10 -1.88
C PHE A 36 -24.44 -11.81 -3.18
N HIS A 37 -23.53 -12.61 -3.75
CA HIS A 37 -23.77 -13.28 -5.04
C HIS A 37 -24.95 -14.27 -4.99
N THR A 38 -25.32 -14.78 -3.83
CA THR A 38 -26.44 -15.71 -3.63
C THR A 38 -27.79 -15.02 -3.44
N GLU A 39 -27.82 -13.70 -3.24
CA GLU A 39 -29.04 -12.93 -2.97
C GLU A 39 -29.16 -11.71 -3.90
N PRO A 40 -29.75 -11.86 -5.10
CA PRO A 40 -29.72 -10.83 -6.14
C PRO A 40 -30.43 -9.53 -5.76
N GLU A 41 -31.47 -9.55 -4.93
CA GLU A 41 -32.16 -8.34 -4.49
C GLU A 41 -31.28 -7.42 -3.63
N TYR A 42 -30.51 -8.03 -2.71
CA TYR A 42 -29.54 -7.28 -1.87
C TYR A 42 -28.35 -6.81 -2.69
N GLN A 43 -27.96 -7.55 -3.70
CA GLN A 43 -26.82 -7.23 -4.56
C GLN A 43 -27.01 -5.89 -5.30
N ILE A 44 -28.18 -5.67 -5.91
CA ILE A 44 -28.46 -4.44 -6.67
C ILE A 44 -28.47 -3.22 -5.75
N ARG A 45 -29.18 -3.27 -4.65
CA ARG A 45 -29.28 -2.17 -3.67
C ARG A 45 -27.94 -1.85 -3.00
N PHE A 46 -27.13 -2.87 -2.75
CA PHE A 46 -25.84 -2.71 -2.11
C PHE A 46 -24.80 -2.12 -3.07
N LEU A 47 -24.79 -2.55 -4.34
CA LEU A 47 -23.85 -2.05 -5.34
C LEU A 47 -24.04 -0.56 -5.66
N GLU A 48 -25.25 -0.02 -5.61
CA GLU A 48 -25.49 1.41 -5.81
C GLU A 48 -24.80 2.28 -4.74
N GLN A 49 -24.76 1.82 -3.50
CA GLN A 49 -24.19 2.56 -2.38
C GLN A 49 -22.74 2.17 -2.04
N THR A 50 -22.22 1.12 -2.65
CA THR A 50 -20.88 0.58 -2.36
C THR A 50 -19.73 1.46 -2.87
N PRO A 51 -19.80 2.14 -4.04
CA PRO A 51 -18.65 2.84 -4.59
C PRO A 51 -18.07 3.93 -3.66
N TRP A 52 -18.93 4.77 -3.07
CA TRP A 52 -18.44 5.81 -2.16
C TRP A 52 -17.92 5.23 -0.83
N ARG A 53 -18.52 4.14 -0.35
CA ARG A 53 -18.06 3.40 0.84
C ARG A 53 -16.73 2.71 0.57
N ALA A 54 -16.55 2.14 -0.63
CA ALA A 54 -15.29 1.55 -1.06
C ALA A 54 -14.17 2.60 -1.13
N LEU A 55 -14.51 3.81 -1.61
CA LEU A 55 -13.56 4.93 -1.63
C LEU A 55 -13.13 5.35 -0.21
N LEU A 56 -14.07 5.41 0.73
CA LEU A 56 -13.77 5.71 2.13
C LEU A 56 -12.82 4.67 2.75
N VAL A 57 -13.09 3.37 2.53
CA VAL A 57 -12.21 2.30 2.99
C VAL A 57 -10.82 2.41 2.38
N ALA A 58 -10.75 2.63 1.07
CA ALA A 58 -9.47 2.77 0.36
C ALA A 58 -8.66 3.96 0.90
N LEU A 59 -9.29 5.12 1.11
CA LEU A 59 -8.63 6.31 1.64
C LEU A 59 -8.21 6.15 3.11
N ALA A 60 -9.04 5.51 3.94
CA ALA A 60 -8.70 5.26 5.35
C ALA A 60 -7.48 4.34 5.48
N ILE A 61 -7.45 3.24 4.74
CA ILE A 61 -6.33 2.29 4.78
C ILE A 61 -5.07 2.91 4.18
N THR A 62 -5.15 3.58 3.02
CA THR A 62 -3.97 4.25 2.43
C THR A 62 -3.50 5.42 3.29
N GLY A 63 -4.40 6.13 3.96
CA GLY A 63 -4.07 7.13 4.98
C GLY A 63 -3.31 6.53 6.15
N ALA A 64 -3.76 5.41 6.71
CA ALA A 64 -3.04 4.68 7.75
C ALA A 64 -1.66 4.22 7.25
N MET A 65 -1.55 3.69 6.03
CA MET A 65 -0.27 3.28 5.44
C MET A 65 0.70 4.46 5.27
N THR A 66 0.21 5.64 4.93
CA THR A 66 1.04 6.86 4.87
C THR A 66 1.51 7.29 6.24
N ALA A 67 0.64 7.22 7.26
CA ALA A 67 0.99 7.54 8.64
C ALA A 67 2.09 6.62 9.20
N PHE A 68 2.06 5.32 8.87
CA PHE A 68 3.11 4.37 9.24
C PHE A 68 4.38 4.46 8.38
N GLY A 69 4.44 5.42 7.45
CA GLY A 69 5.63 5.68 6.65
C GLY A 69 5.95 4.59 5.63
N LEU A 70 4.96 3.79 5.17
CA LEU A 70 5.18 2.77 4.15
C LEU A 70 5.65 3.35 2.80
N TYR A 71 5.47 4.64 2.58
CA TYR A 71 5.90 5.37 1.37
C TYR A 71 7.22 6.12 1.56
N GLN A 72 7.86 6.02 2.74
CA GLN A 72 9.14 6.67 2.99
C GLN A 72 10.27 5.88 2.33
N THR A 73 10.94 6.49 1.35
CA THR A 73 12.03 5.87 0.58
C THR A 73 13.39 5.91 1.29
N HIS A 74 13.49 6.57 2.44
CA HIS A 74 14.77 6.80 3.14
C HIS A 74 15.18 5.69 4.10
N VAL A 75 14.29 4.78 4.45
CA VAL A 75 14.57 3.71 5.41
C VAL A 75 14.70 2.38 4.66
N ARG A 76 15.82 1.71 4.81
CA ARG A 76 16.00 0.32 4.38
C ARG A 76 15.11 -0.56 5.26
N HIS A 77 13.89 -0.80 4.82
CA HIS A 77 12.99 -1.72 5.52
C HIS A 77 13.43 -3.17 5.30
N THR A 78 13.68 -3.88 6.38
CA THR A 78 13.77 -5.34 6.35
C THR A 78 12.40 -5.91 5.97
N ARG A 79 12.35 -7.08 5.34
CA ARG A 79 11.07 -7.70 4.93
C ARG A 79 10.08 -7.83 6.08
N THR A 80 10.56 -8.16 7.27
CA THR A 80 9.77 -8.24 8.50
C THR A 80 9.21 -6.89 8.96
N ASP A 81 10.00 -5.82 8.90
CA ASP A 81 9.55 -4.48 9.27
C ASP A 81 8.45 -3.98 8.33
N PHE A 82 8.57 -4.26 7.04
CA PHE A 82 7.53 -3.96 6.06
C PHE A 82 6.21 -4.69 6.37
N LEU A 83 6.26 -6.01 6.64
CA LEU A 83 5.07 -6.80 6.96
C LEU A 83 4.41 -6.32 8.27
N LEU A 84 5.19 -6.04 9.29
CA LEU A 84 4.69 -5.49 10.56
C LEU A 84 3.95 -4.16 10.35
N ARG A 85 4.54 -3.23 9.60
CA ARG A 85 3.91 -1.94 9.30
C ARG A 85 2.64 -2.10 8.46
N LEU A 86 2.63 -3.05 7.53
CA LEU A 86 1.45 -3.36 6.73
C LEU A 86 0.32 -3.86 7.62
N VAL A 87 0.59 -4.85 8.48
CA VAL A 87 -0.40 -5.41 9.41
C VAL A 87 -0.92 -4.33 10.36
N LEU A 88 -0.03 -3.52 10.94
CA LEU A 88 -0.41 -2.41 11.83
C LEU A 88 -1.27 -1.36 11.11
N SER A 89 -0.94 -1.04 9.85
CA SER A 89 -1.74 -0.09 9.06
C SER A 89 -3.15 -0.61 8.81
N PHE A 90 -3.29 -1.90 8.48
CA PHE A 90 -4.59 -2.54 8.28
C PHE A 90 -5.38 -2.67 9.59
N ALA A 91 -4.72 -3.02 10.69
CA ALA A 91 -5.37 -3.12 12.00
C ALA A 91 -5.89 -1.75 12.46
N LEU A 92 -5.04 -0.71 12.45
CA LEU A 92 -5.44 0.63 12.87
C LEU A 92 -6.42 1.28 11.90
N GLY A 93 -6.22 1.11 10.58
CA GLY A 93 -7.16 1.57 9.58
C GLY A 93 -8.52 0.88 9.70
N GLY A 94 -8.53 -0.43 10.00
CA GLY A 94 -9.75 -1.19 10.28
C GLY A 94 -10.47 -0.72 11.55
N ILE A 95 -9.74 -0.47 12.64
CA ILE A 95 -10.29 0.08 13.88
C ILE A 95 -10.87 1.47 13.62
N ALA A 96 -10.15 2.34 12.92
CA ALA A 96 -10.61 3.68 12.57
C ALA A 96 -11.91 3.63 11.74
N LEU A 97 -12.02 2.69 10.79
CA LEU A 97 -13.23 2.47 10.01
C LEU A 97 -14.40 2.00 10.88
N VAL A 98 -14.17 1.09 11.82
CA VAL A 98 -15.20 0.63 12.76
C VAL A 98 -15.71 1.82 13.59
N VAL A 99 -14.83 2.63 14.14
CA VAL A 99 -15.18 3.84 14.89
C VAL A 99 -15.97 4.82 14.00
N PHE A 100 -15.51 5.04 12.77
CA PHE A 100 -16.19 5.91 11.82
C PHE A 100 -17.61 5.41 11.48
N TYR A 101 -17.82 4.10 11.34
CA TYR A 101 -19.13 3.52 11.10
C TYR A 101 -20.10 3.69 12.27
N TYR A 102 -19.58 3.72 13.50
CA TYR A 102 -20.40 4.05 14.67
C TYR A 102 -20.82 5.52 14.69
N LEU A 103 -19.95 6.43 14.23
CA LEU A 103 -20.23 7.86 14.15
C LEU A 103 -21.15 8.23 12.98
N VAL A 104 -21.04 7.50 11.86
CA VAL A 104 -21.76 7.78 10.61
C VAL A 104 -22.46 6.50 10.13
N PRO A 105 -23.62 6.11 10.72
CA PRO A 105 -24.33 4.88 10.38
C PRO A 105 -24.62 4.66 8.89
N PRO A 106 -24.90 5.70 8.05
CA PRO A 106 -25.12 5.51 6.62
C PRO A 106 -23.91 4.94 5.86
N SER A 107 -22.69 5.06 6.41
CA SER A 107 -21.48 4.55 5.79
C SER A 107 -21.22 3.07 6.04
N TYR A 108 -22.04 2.41 6.84
CA TYR A 108 -21.84 1.03 7.27
C TYR A 108 -21.81 0.05 6.08
N LEU A 109 -20.71 -0.69 5.96
CA LEU A 109 -20.47 -1.64 4.87
C LEU A 109 -20.83 -3.09 5.23
N GLY A 110 -21.11 -3.35 6.52
CA GLY A 110 -21.28 -4.71 7.03
C GLY A 110 -19.96 -5.34 7.50
N ARG A 111 -19.99 -5.96 8.69
CA ARG A 111 -18.79 -6.54 9.34
C ARG A 111 -18.13 -7.61 8.47
N GLY A 112 -18.94 -8.46 7.82
CA GLY A 112 -18.42 -9.52 6.95
C GLY A 112 -17.75 -8.98 5.68
N VAL A 113 -18.37 -7.99 5.02
CA VAL A 113 -17.78 -7.35 3.81
C VAL A 113 -16.50 -6.63 4.17
N LEU A 114 -16.46 -5.91 5.30
CA LEU A 114 -15.25 -5.25 5.77
C LEU A 114 -14.10 -6.24 6.02
N ALA A 115 -14.37 -7.34 6.75
CA ALA A 115 -13.35 -8.35 7.03
C ALA A 115 -12.78 -8.99 5.75
N ILE A 116 -13.66 -9.38 4.83
CA ILE A 116 -13.27 -9.97 3.53
C ILE A 116 -12.49 -8.95 2.70
N SER A 117 -12.95 -7.69 2.66
CA SER A 117 -12.27 -6.63 1.89
C SER A 117 -10.87 -6.31 2.43
N LEU A 118 -10.69 -6.30 3.75
CA LEU A 118 -9.38 -6.12 4.37
C LEU A 118 -8.43 -7.29 4.05
N ALA A 119 -8.92 -8.53 4.08
CA ALA A 119 -8.12 -9.71 3.73
C ALA A 119 -7.68 -9.69 2.26
N ILE A 120 -8.63 -9.46 1.33
CA ILE A 120 -8.34 -9.36 -0.11
C ILE A 120 -7.44 -8.15 -0.39
N GLY A 121 -7.70 -7.00 0.25
CA GLY A 121 -6.92 -5.79 0.11
C GLY A 121 -5.47 -5.97 0.57
N ALA A 122 -5.25 -6.60 1.73
CA ALA A 122 -3.91 -6.89 2.23
C ALA A 122 -3.13 -7.80 1.27
N GLY A 123 -3.76 -8.86 0.79
CA GLY A 123 -3.17 -9.75 -0.23
C GLY A 123 -2.87 -9.02 -1.53
N GLY A 124 -3.80 -8.20 -2.03
CA GLY A 124 -3.64 -7.40 -3.24
C GLY A 124 -2.48 -6.41 -3.15
N ILE A 125 -2.38 -5.67 -2.03
CA ILE A 125 -1.26 -4.74 -1.79
C ILE A 125 0.06 -5.49 -1.73
N LEU A 126 0.11 -6.65 -1.07
CA LEU A 126 1.32 -7.46 -1.02
C LEU A 126 1.77 -7.87 -2.43
N VAL A 127 0.83 -8.33 -3.27
CA VAL A 127 1.11 -8.72 -4.67
C VAL A 127 1.61 -7.51 -5.47
N VAL A 128 0.94 -6.36 -5.39
CA VAL A 128 1.36 -5.13 -6.09
C VAL A 128 2.78 -4.73 -5.68
N ARG A 129 3.10 -4.77 -4.40
CA ARG A 129 4.44 -4.41 -3.92
C ARG A 129 5.51 -5.41 -4.31
N LEU A 130 5.20 -6.71 -4.29
CA LEU A 130 6.12 -7.72 -4.79
C LEU A 130 6.37 -7.57 -6.29
N ALA A 131 5.32 -7.32 -7.07
CA ALA A 131 5.44 -7.04 -8.50
C ALA A 131 6.26 -5.77 -8.75
N TRP A 132 6.00 -4.71 -7.97
CA TRP A 132 6.74 -3.47 -8.05
C TRP A 132 8.24 -3.65 -7.79
N VAL A 133 8.60 -4.37 -6.74
CA VAL A 133 10.00 -4.70 -6.43
C VAL A 133 10.63 -5.50 -7.56
N ARG A 134 9.94 -6.48 -8.14
CA ARG A 134 10.47 -7.27 -9.25
C ARG A 134 10.67 -6.46 -10.53
N LEU A 135 9.73 -5.57 -10.86
CA LEU A 135 9.76 -4.76 -12.10
C LEU A 135 10.78 -3.62 -12.02
N PHE A 136 10.97 -3.02 -10.85
CA PHE A 136 11.80 -1.82 -10.67
C PHE A 136 13.13 -2.06 -9.95
N HIS A 137 13.44 -3.33 -9.60
CA HIS A 137 14.64 -3.68 -8.82
C HIS A 137 15.97 -3.43 -9.56
N SER A 138 15.96 -3.30 -10.89
CA SER A 138 17.20 -3.30 -11.66
C SER A 138 17.93 -1.94 -11.70
N ASP A 139 17.24 -0.79 -11.66
CA ASP A 139 17.91 0.48 -12.01
C ASP A 139 17.72 1.66 -11.04
N VAL A 140 16.65 1.67 -10.21
CA VAL A 140 16.34 2.85 -9.39
C VAL A 140 17.06 2.85 -8.04
N LEU A 141 17.54 1.69 -7.58
CA LEU A 141 18.18 1.50 -6.27
C LEU A 141 19.70 1.48 -6.28
N LYS A 142 20.33 1.54 -7.44
CA LYS A 142 21.80 1.69 -7.51
C LYS A 142 22.18 3.11 -7.09
N GLN A 143 22.38 3.30 -5.79
CA GLN A 143 23.08 4.49 -5.31
C GLN A 143 24.54 4.40 -5.73
N ARG A 144 24.94 5.26 -6.65
CA ARG A 144 26.38 5.46 -6.92
C ARG A 144 26.97 6.18 -5.71
N VAL A 145 27.71 5.44 -4.90
CA VAL A 145 28.51 5.99 -3.81
C VAL A 145 29.79 6.53 -4.46
N LEU A 146 29.95 7.83 -4.46
CA LEU A 146 31.22 8.48 -4.83
C LEU A 146 32.14 8.38 -3.60
N ILE A 147 33.12 7.50 -3.69
CA ILE A 147 34.18 7.43 -2.69
C ILE A 147 35.17 8.52 -3.05
N LEU A 148 35.17 9.62 -2.29
CA LEU A 148 36.18 10.68 -2.35
C LEU A 148 37.34 10.27 -1.44
N GLY A 149 38.43 9.78 -2.03
CA GLY A 149 39.66 9.46 -1.30
C GLY A 149 40.51 8.45 -2.06
N ALA A 150 41.75 8.82 -2.38
CA ALA A 150 42.77 7.93 -2.87
C ALA A 150 43.64 7.48 -1.69
N GLY A 151 43.27 6.34 -1.07
CA GLY A 151 44.03 5.79 0.06
C GLY A 151 43.70 4.32 0.32
N ARG A 152 44.53 3.66 1.13
CA ARG A 152 44.45 2.26 1.52
C ARG A 152 43.04 1.83 1.96
N ASN A 153 42.23 2.74 2.53
CA ASN A 153 40.86 2.52 2.93
C ASN A 153 39.85 2.46 1.76
N ALA A 154 40.18 3.07 0.62
CA ALA A 154 39.34 3.00 -0.58
C ALA A 154 39.37 1.61 -1.21
N ASP A 155 40.51 0.93 -1.20
CA ASP A 155 40.66 -0.44 -1.68
C ASP A 155 39.94 -1.46 -0.83
N LEU A 156 39.95 -1.28 0.50
CA LEU A 156 39.18 -2.11 1.44
C LEU A 156 37.67 -1.99 1.20
N ILE A 157 37.14 -0.79 0.97
CA ILE A 157 35.71 -0.57 0.70
C ILE A 157 35.32 -1.17 -0.67
N ASN A 158 36.19 -1.02 -1.67
CA ASN A 158 35.96 -1.55 -3.02
C ASN A 158 35.96 -3.10 -3.04
N SER A 159 36.79 -3.73 -2.24
CA SER A 159 36.85 -5.19 -2.09
C SER A 159 35.61 -5.74 -1.34
N CYS A 160 35.08 -5.02 -0.36
CA CYS A 160 33.84 -5.38 0.35
C CYS A 160 32.57 -5.21 -0.51
N MET A 161 32.58 -4.30 -1.49
CA MET A 161 31.42 -4.09 -2.38
C MET A 161 31.36 -5.08 -3.55
N ARG A 162 32.44 -5.81 -3.83
CA ARG A 162 32.50 -6.82 -4.92
C ARG A 162 32.06 -8.22 -4.50
N ARG A 163 31.83 -8.45 -3.21
CA ARG A 163 31.25 -9.68 -2.69
C ARG A 163 29.73 -9.52 -2.51
#